data_5340ddd878606f8f1954809bd4789106
#
_entry.id   5340ddd878606f8f1954809bd4789106
#
_cell.length_a   1.000
_cell.length_b   1.000
_cell.length_c   1.000
_cell.angle_alpha   90.00
_cell.angle_beta   90.00
_cell.angle_gamma   90.00
#
_symmetry.space_group_name_H-M   'P 1'
#
loop_
_entity.id
_entity.type
_entity.pdbx_description
1 polymer ?
#
loop_
_entity_poly.entity_id
_entity_poly.type
_entity_poly.pdbx_seq_one_letter_code
_entity_poly.pdbx_strand_id
1 'polypeptide(L)'
;MKIRKILVAVISLFMVAALLTGCGTASSTSGASDLPVIKLGSDSYPPYNYLDEDGNPTGIDVELATEAFARMGYRVEIVQIDWEKKKELVESGAIDCIMGCFSMEGRLDDYQWAGPYIASRQVVAVNESSDIYTLQDLAGKNLAVQSTTKPEGIFLKRTDERIPKLGNLISLGHRELIFTFLEKGYADAVGAHEESVVQYMKDYDAKFRILEDPLMTVGIGVAFANNDDRGLCEELDRTLEEMRQDGTSLKIIGKYLDEPEKYLEVDTLEKDN
;
A
#
# COMPACT_ATOMS: atom_id res chain seq x y z
N MET A 1 63.80 33.14 42.46
CA MET A 1 62.59 32.72 43.21
C MET A 1 61.28 33.43 42.79
N LYS A 2 61.34 34.63 42.18
CA LYS A 2 60.15 35.40 41.74
C LYS A 2 59.56 34.92 40.43
N ILE A 3 60.36 34.41 39.47
CA ILE A 3 59.91 33.95 38.14
C ILE A 3 59.10 32.63 38.22
N ARG A 4 59.46 31.74 39.14
CA ARG A 4 58.70 30.44 39.35
C ARG A 4 57.29 30.61 39.89
N LYS A 5 57.04 31.67 40.72
CA LYS A 5 55.76 31.98 41.28
C LYS A 5 54.77 32.59 40.25
N ILE A 6 55.33 33.35 39.28
CA ILE A 6 54.52 33.93 38.19
C ILE A 6 54.06 32.84 37.17
N LEU A 7 54.97 31.89 36.90
CA LEU A 7 54.63 30.80 35.97
C LEU A 7 53.50 29.87 36.49
N VAL A 8 53.51 29.62 37.84
CA VAL A 8 52.44 28.80 38.47
C VAL A 8 51.09 29.55 38.50
N ALA A 9 51.10 30.86 38.69
CA ALA A 9 49.88 31.67 38.69
C ALA A 9 49.22 31.77 37.29
N VAL A 10 50.04 31.84 36.23
CA VAL A 10 49.52 31.88 34.85
C VAL A 10 48.96 30.55 34.41
N ILE A 11 49.57 29.43 34.81
CA ILE A 11 49.07 28.09 34.51
C ILE A 11 47.77 27.80 35.27
N SER A 12 47.62 28.27 36.51
CA SER A 12 46.38 28.12 37.29
C SER A 12 45.22 28.97 36.74
N LEU A 13 45.51 30.12 36.12
CA LEU A 13 44.48 30.97 35.51
C LEU A 13 43.96 30.43 34.18
N PHE A 14 44.81 29.71 33.41
CA PHE A 14 44.40 29.03 32.17
C PHE A 14 43.58 27.75 32.43
N MET A 15 43.76 27.09 33.56
CA MET A 15 43.02 25.88 33.91
C MET A 15 41.57 26.16 34.40
N VAL A 16 41.26 27.35 34.92
CA VAL A 16 39.93 27.77 35.35
C VAL A 16 39.09 28.30 34.16
N ALA A 17 39.74 28.84 33.11
CA ALA A 17 39.03 29.30 31.90
C ALA A 17 38.56 28.15 30.98
N ALA A 18 39.12 26.93 31.11
CA ALA A 18 38.71 25.75 30.32
C ALA A 18 37.48 25.01 30.86
N LEU A 19 36.95 25.40 32.02
CA LEU A 19 35.80 24.75 32.66
C LEU A 19 34.44 25.47 32.44
N LEU A 20 34.40 26.57 31.71
CA LEU A 20 33.22 27.39 31.49
C LEU A 20 32.67 27.38 30.04
N THR A 21 33.25 26.58 29.13
CA THR A 21 32.74 26.44 27.74
C THR A 21 32.15 25.07 27.43
N GLY A 22 31.66 24.35 28.45
CA GLY A 22 31.08 23.02 28.35
C GLY A 22 29.55 22.95 28.50
N CYS A 23 28.81 24.03 28.19
CA CYS A 23 27.36 23.94 27.92
C CYS A 23 27.13 23.98 26.42
N GLY A 24 27.67 23.01 25.72
CA GLY A 24 27.17 22.62 24.42
C GLY A 24 25.80 21.99 24.68
N THR A 25 24.73 22.66 24.30
CA THR A 25 23.46 22.02 24.05
C THR A 25 23.71 20.84 23.14
N ALA A 26 23.77 19.64 23.70
CA ALA A 26 23.57 18.42 22.95
C ALA A 26 22.19 18.55 22.33
N SER A 27 22.08 19.05 21.11
CA SER A 27 20.96 18.73 20.25
C SER A 27 21.01 17.21 20.14
N SER A 28 20.20 16.55 20.94
CA SER A 28 19.84 15.16 20.70
C SER A 28 19.17 15.15 19.34
N THR A 29 19.92 14.86 18.29
CA THR A 29 19.38 14.25 17.09
C THR A 29 18.82 12.93 17.58
N SER A 30 17.54 12.92 18.00
CA SER A 30 16.79 11.69 18.12
C SER A 30 16.78 11.12 16.71
N GLY A 31 17.59 10.12 16.48
CA GLY A 31 17.70 9.46 15.20
C GLY A 31 16.35 8.84 14.88
N ALA A 32 16.04 8.68 13.61
CA ALA A 32 14.85 7.99 13.12
C ALA A 32 14.63 6.58 13.75
N SER A 33 15.65 6.05 14.43
CA SER A 33 15.60 4.79 15.18
C SER A 33 14.75 4.82 16.46
N ASP A 34 14.44 6.00 17.01
CA ASP A 34 13.75 6.14 18.30
C ASP A 34 12.23 6.36 18.15
N LEU A 35 11.73 6.51 16.90
CA LEU A 35 10.31 6.68 16.66
C LEU A 35 9.53 5.39 16.91
N PRO A 36 8.29 5.48 17.43
CA PRO A 36 7.40 4.32 17.54
C PRO A 36 7.15 3.71 16.16
N VAL A 37 6.91 2.40 16.14
CA VAL A 37 6.78 1.61 14.90
C VAL A 37 5.32 1.30 14.65
N ILE A 38 4.88 1.51 13.41
CA ILE A 38 3.63 0.98 12.87
C ILE A 38 3.93 -0.25 12.03
N LYS A 39 3.35 -1.38 12.38
CA LYS A 39 3.41 -2.63 11.62
C LYS A 39 2.30 -2.64 10.58
N LEU A 40 2.67 -2.42 9.33
CA LEU A 40 1.74 -2.40 8.21
C LEU A 40 1.75 -3.76 7.51
N GLY A 41 0.62 -4.46 7.55
CA GLY A 41 0.44 -5.77 6.92
C GLY A 41 0.08 -5.65 5.45
N SER A 42 0.83 -6.32 4.59
CA SER A 42 0.56 -6.42 3.15
C SER A 42 1.07 -7.73 2.58
N ASP A 43 0.55 -8.14 1.42
CA ASP A 43 1.17 -9.15 0.57
C ASP A 43 1.94 -8.51 -0.59
N SER A 44 2.68 -9.30 -1.37
CA SER A 44 3.37 -8.79 -2.55
C SER A 44 2.37 -8.46 -3.65
N TYR A 45 2.34 -7.21 -4.07
CA TYR A 45 1.44 -6.73 -5.13
C TYR A 45 1.98 -5.52 -5.89
N PRO A 46 2.89 -5.70 -6.86
CA PRO A 46 3.36 -4.60 -7.70
C PRO A 46 2.21 -3.94 -8.48
N PRO A 47 2.21 -2.61 -8.63
CA PRO A 47 3.22 -1.63 -8.19
C PRO A 47 2.99 -1.06 -6.77
N TYR A 48 2.10 -1.65 -5.96
CA TYR A 48 1.69 -1.11 -4.66
C TYR A 48 2.66 -1.46 -3.53
N ASN A 49 2.97 -2.75 -3.37
CA ASN A 49 3.92 -3.25 -2.37
C ASN A 49 4.70 -4.45 -2.93
N TYR A 50 6.01 -4.33 -3.02
CA TYR A 50 6.90 -5.38 -3.47
C TYR A 50 8.32 -5.11 -2.97
N LEU A 51 9.26 -6.03 -3.23
CA LEU A 51 10.67 -5.84 -2.92
C LEU A 51 11.41 -5.36 -4.17
N ASP A 52 12.28 -4.36 -4.00
CA ASP A 52 13.20 -3.94 -5.05
C ASP A 52 14.33 -4.97 -5.27
N GLU A 53 15.26 -4.68 -6.18
CA GLU A 53 16.40 -5.56 -6.50
C GLU A 53 17.35 -5.78 -5.30
N ASP A 54 17.37 -4.85 -4.35
CA ASP A 54 18.17 -4.92 -3.13
C ASP A 54 17.42 -5.62 -1.98
N GLY A 55 16.15 -6.01 -2.20
CA GLY A 55 15.31 -6.66 -1.22
C GLY A 55 14.63 -5.70 -0.24
N ASN A 56 14.57 -4.40 -0.53
CA ASN A 56 13.87 -3.43 0.29
C ASN A 56 12.40 -3.30 -0.15
N PRO A 57 11.46 -3.13 0.80
CA PRO A 57 10.08 -2.81 0.47
C PRO A 57 9.96 -1.50 -0.31
N THR A 58 9.21 -1.54 -1.42
CA THR A 58 8.96 -0.39 -2.29
C THR A 58 7.56 -0.48 -2.90
N GLY A 59 7.12 0.57 -3.57
CA GLY A 59 5.82 0.67 -4.23
C GLY A 59 4.98 1.83 -3.71
N ILE A 60 3.85 2.04 -4.36
CA ILE A 60 2.94 3.17 -4.08
C ILE A 60 2.53 3.19 -2.61
N ASP A 61 2.06 2.06 -2.09
CA ASP A 61 1.57 1.93 -0.72
C ASP A 61 2.68 2.10 0.30
N VAL A 62 3.85 1.52 0.01
CA VAL A 62 5.01 1.61 0.90
C VAL A 62 5.49 3.05 1.04
N GLU A 63 5.59 3.79 -0.08
CA GLU A 63 6.05 5.18 -0.04
C GLU A 63 4.99 6.11 0.57
N LEU A 64 3.70 5.95 0.23
CA LEU A 64 2.63 6.74 0.84
C LEU A 64 2.56 6.51 2.35
N ALA A 65 2.59 5.26 2.80
CA ALA A 65 2.57 4.94 4.23
C ALA A 65 3.81 5.48 4.95
N THR A 66 4.99 5.32 4.36
CA THR A 66 6.24 5.80 4.96
C THR A 66 6.20 7.32 5.18
N GLU A 67 5.76 8.08 4.19
CA GLU A 67 5.63 9.55 4.28
C GLU A 67 4.53 9.95 5.27
N ALA A 68 3.34 9.34 5.17
CA ALA A 68 2.21 9.68 6.03
C ALA A 68 2.54 9.42 7.51
N PHE A 69 3.01 8.24 7.84
CA PHE A 69 3.36 7.91 9.22
C PHE A 69 4.58 8.68 9.73
N ALA A 70 5.52 9.06 8.86
CA ALA A 70 6.62 9.95 9.25
C ALA A 70 6.11 11.34 9.66
N ARG A 71 5.13 11.92 8.96
CA ARG A 71 4.46 13.17 9.35
C ARG A 71 3.74 13.06 10.69
N MET A 72 3.20 11.90 11.01
CA MET A 72 2.56 11.58 12.29
C MET A 72 3.56 11.23 13.41
N GLY A 73 4.87 11.20 13.13
CA GLY A 73 5.91 10.89 14.12
C GLY A 73 6.16 9.40 14.35
N TYR A 74 5.83 8.56 13.39
CA TYR A 74 6.06 7.11 13.41
C TYR A 74 7.02 6.68 12.31
N ARG A 75 7.60 5.50 12.44
CA ARG A 75 8.22 4.76 11.34
C ARG A 75 7.39 3.54 10.97
N VAL A 76 7.44 3.12 9.73
CA VAL A 76 6.69 1.97 9.23
C VAL A 76 7.60 0.75 9.16
N GLU A 77 7.07 -0.39 9.57
CA GLU A 77 7.61 -1.72 9.31
C GLU A 77 6.62 -2.48 8.42
N ILE A 78 7.05 -2.82 7.20
CA ILE A 78 6.23 -3.61 6.30
C ILE A 78 6.29 -5.08 6.71
N VAL A 79 5.15 -5.64 7.08
CA VAL A 79 5.00 -7.03 7.50
C VAL A 79 4.36 -7.82 6.37
N GLN A 80 5.11 -8.75 5.79
CA GLN A 80 4.56 -9.66 4.78
C GLN A 80 3.56 -10.62 5.44
N ILE A 81 2.33 -10.64 4.97
CA ILE A 81 1.25 -11.44 5.55
C ILE A 81 0.65 -12.43 4.53
N ASP A 82 0.01 -13.46 5.04
CA ASP A 82 -0.97 -14.24 4.31
C ASP A 82 -2.25 -13.39 4.18
N TRP A 83 -2.61 -13.01 2.94
CA TRP A 83 -3.74 -12.11 2.68
C TRP A 83 -5.08 -12.65 3.19
N GLU A 84 -5.25 -13.95 3.25
CA GLU A 84 -6.47 -14.56 3.78
C GLU A 84 -6.63 -14.31 5.29
N LYS A 85 -5.52 -14.08 6.02
CA LYS A 85 -5.48 -13.85 7.47
C LYS A 85 -5.49 -12.38 7.88
N LYS A 86 -5.52 -11.43 6.90
CA LYS A 86 -5.40 -9.99 7.19
C LYS A 86 -6.33 -9.49 8.30
N LYS A 87 -7.59 -9.95 8.32
CA LYS A 87 -8.58 -9.53 9.33
C LYS A 87 -8.19 -10.03 10.72
N GLU A 88 -7.86 -11.31 10.85
CA GLU A 88 -7.39 -11.91 12.11
C GLU A 88 -6.15 -11.20 12.65
N LEU A 89 -5.19 -10.90 11.76
CA LEU A 89 -3.91 -10.28 12.14
C LEU A 89 -4.11 -8.85 12.67
N VAL A 90 -4.96 -8.03 12.04
CA VAL A 90 -5.22 -6.67 12.51
C VAL A 90 -6.08 -6.66 13.76
N GLU A 91 -7.10 -7.51 13.87
CA GLU A 91 -7.96 -7.61 15.05
C GLU A 91 -7.20 -8.12 16.29
N SER A 92 -6.20 -8.98 16.10
CA SER A 92 -5.33 -9.47 17.19
C SER A 92 -4.22 -8.51 17.59
N GLY A 93 -3.99 -7.43 16.80
CA GLY A 93 -2.88 -6.49 17.01
C GLY A 93 -1.51 -7.07 16.60
N ALA A 94 -1.46 -8.16 15.84
CA ALA A 94 -0.22 -8.67 15.27
C ALA A 94 0.35 -7.70 14.22
N ILE A 95 -0.52 -6.98 13.52
CA ILE A 95 -0.25 -5.81 12.69
C ILE A 95 -1.14 -4.65 13.16
N ASP A 96 -0.71 -3.42 12.92
CA ASP A 96 -1.46 -2.21 13.31
C ASP A 96 -2.51 -1.82 12.26
N CYS A 97 -2.19 -1.99 10.98
CA CYS A 97 -3.08 -1.69 9.87
C CYS A 97 -2.79 -2.57 8.65
N ILE A 98 -3.72 -2.57 7.69
CA ILE A 98 -3.64 -3.30 6.42
C ILE A 98 -3.58 -2.27 5.30
N MET A 99 -2.57 -2.38 4.43
CA MET A 99 -2.45 -1.59 3.20
C MET A 99 -1.82 -2.47 2.11
N GLY A 100 -2.50 -2.67 1.01
CA GLY A 100 -2.08 -3.57 -0.06
C GLY A 100 -3.08 -3.50 -1.20
N CYS A 101 -3.30 -2.27 -1.73
CA CYS A 101 -4.36 -2.01 -2.70
C CYS A 101 -5.71 -2.55 -2.20
N PHE A 102 -6.09 -2.20 -0.96
CA PHE A 102 -7.24 -2.78 -0.28
C PHE A 102 -8.51 -1.97 -0.54
N SER A 103 -9.42 -2.53 -1.33
CA SER A 103 -10.69 -1.89 -1.70
C SER A 103 -11.62 -1.75 -0.50
N MET A 104 -12.18 -0.55 -0.32
CA MET A 104 -13.09 -0.21 0.80
C MET A 104 -14.51 -0.73 0.58
N GLU A 105 -15.00 -0.73 -0.67
CA GLU A 105 -16.40 -1.03 -1.00
C GLU A 105 -16.84 -2.40 -0.51
N GLY A 106 -18.02 -2.41 0.16
CA GLY A 106 -18.62 -3.59 0.76
C GLY A 106 -17.89 -4.16 1.97
N ARG A 107 -17.01 -3.33 2.60
CA ARG A 107 -16.24 -3.66 3.81
C ARG A 107 -16.21 -2.51 4.81
N LEU A 108 -17.03 -1.46 4.64
CA LEU A 108 -17.00 -0.28 5.50
C LEU A 108 -17.32 -0.62 6.95
N ASP A 109 -18.17 -1.61 7.20
CA ASP A 109 -18.51 -2.07 8.55
C ASP A 109 -17.47 -3.04 9.16
N ASP A 110 -16.58 -3.58 8.33
CA ASP A 110 -15.60 -4.58 8.77
C ASP A 110 -14.34 -3.98 9.42
N TYR A 111 -14.05 -2.70 9.14
CA TYR A 111 -12.82 -2.00 9.54
C TYR A 111 -13.09 -0.52 9.78
N GLN A 112 -12.20 0.14 10.55
CA GLN A 112 -12.03 1.59 10.45
C GLN A 112 -11.15 1.90 9.24
N TRP A 113 -11.48 2.93 8.46
CA TRP A 113 -10.82 3.23 7.21
C TRP A 113 -10.23 4.64 7.19
N ALA A 114 -8.95 4.75 6.81
CA ALA A 114 -8.33 5.98 6.37
C ALA A 114 -8.26 6.00 4.84
N GLY A 115 -8.76 7.07 4.21
CA GLY A 115 -8.87 7.22 2.78
C GLY A 115 -10.32 7.32 2.27
N PRO A 116 -10.55 7.13 0.94
CA PRO A 116 -9.62 6.51 -0.02
C PRO A 116 -8.44 7.43 -0.39
N TYR A 117 -7.24 6.84 -0.51
CA TYR A 117 -6.04 7.56 -0.91
C TYR A 117 -5.75 7.47 -2.41
N ILE A 118 -6.35 6.49 -3.11
CA ILE A 118 -6.25 6.27 -4.55
C ILE A 118 -7.53 5.62 -5.07
N ALA A 119 -7.92 5.93 -6.31
CA ALA A 119 -8.96 5.22 -7.05
C ALA A 119 -8.31 4.17 -7.96
N SER A 120 -8.90 2.99 -8.07
CA SER A 120 -8.41 1.92 -8.93
C SER A 120 -9.54 1.17 -9.60
N ARG A 121 -9.31 0.70 -10.84
CA ARG A 121 -10.27 -0.09 -11.59
C ARG A 121 -10.02 -1.58 -11.34
N GLN A 122 -11.08 -2.30 -10.96
CA GLN A 122 -11.10 -3.76 -10.99
C GLN A 122 -11.44 -4.19 -12.43
N VAL A 123 -10.57 -4.96 -13.04
CA VAL A 123 -10.69 -5.33 -14.46
C VAL A 123 -10.59 -6.84 -14.66
N VAL A 124 -10.97 -7.27 -15.87
CA VAL A 124 -10.68 -8.61 -16.35
C VAL A 124 -9.60 -8.52 -17.43
N ALA A 125 -8.57 -9.34 -17.30
CA ALA A 125 -7.54 -9.49 -18.32
C ALA A 125 -7.55 -10.90 -18.90
N VAL A 126 -7.19 -11.00 -20.18
CA VAL A 126 -7.12 -12.23 -20.96
C VAL A 126 -5.82 -12.26 -21.77
N ASN A 127 -5.43 -13.41 -22.29
CA ASN A 127 -4.34 -13.43 -23.27
C ASN A 127 -4.72 -12.59 -24.51
N GLU A 128 -3.76 -11.89 -25.09
CA GLU A 128 -3.97 -11.01 -26.26
C GLU A 128 -4.66 -11.74 -27.43
N SER A 129 -4.32 -13.01 -27.64
CA SER A 129 -4.90 -13.87 -28.67
C SER A 129 -6.27 -14.46 -28.33
N SER A 130 -6.82 -14.16 -27.13
CA SER A 130 -8.10 -14.69 -26.68
C SER A 130 -9.29 -14.16 -27.50
N ASP A 131 -10.32 -14.96 -27.66
CA ASP A 131 -11.62 -14.62 -28.26
C ASP A 131 -12.60 -13.95 -27.29
N ILE A 132 -12.17 -13.67 -26.05
CA ILE A 132 -12.95 -13.01 -25.00
C ILE A 132 -12.78 -11.50 -25.11
N TYR A 133 -13.78 -10.73 -25.49
CA TYR A 133 -13.74 -9.27 -25.66
C TYR A 133 -14.63 -8.53 -24.67
N THR A 134 -15.66 -9.20 -24.14
CA THR A 134 -16.65 -8.63 -23.20
C THR A 134 -16.78 -9.52 -21.97
N LEU A 135 -17.40 -9.00 -20.90
CA LEU A 135 -17.70 -9.80 -19.71
C LEU A 135 -18.62 -10.98 -20.01
N GLN A 136 -19.53 -10.86 -21.00
CA GLN A 136 -20.43 -11.95 -21.40
C GLN A 136 -19.68 -13.12 -22.05
N ASP A 137 -18.55 -12.89 -22.70
CA ASP A 137 -17.73 -13.95 -23.32
C ASP A 137 -17.06 -14.86 -22.28
N LEU A 138 -17.12 -14.48 -20.99
CA LEU A 138 -16.67 -15.32 -19.87
C LEU A 138 -17.59 -16.51 -19.61
N ALA A 139 -18.73 -16.61 -20.32
CA ALA A 139 -19.67 -17.75 -20.17
C ALA A 139 -18.96 -19.10 -20.40
N GLY A 140 -18.96 -19.95 -19.37
CA GLY A 140 -18.30 -21.27 -19.43
C GLY A 140 -16.78 -21.26 -19.39
N LYS A 141 -16.13 -20.10 -19.28
CA LYS A 141 -14.67 -19.95 -19.18
C LYS A 141 -14.18 -20.12 -17.73
N ASN A 142 -12.89 -20.39 -17.58
CA ASN A 142 -12.20 -20.47 -16.27
C ASN A 142 -11.59 -19.12 -15.96
N LEU A 143 -11.90 -18.56 -14.80
CA LEU A 143 -11.40 -17.28 -14.37
C LEU A 143 -10.62 -17.44 -13.06
N ALA A 144 -9.42 -16.91 -12.98
CA ALA A 144 -8.60 -16.90 -11.76
C ALA A 144 -8.66 -15.54 -11.05
N VAL A 145 -8.76 -15.60 -9.72
CA VAL A 145 -8.73 -14.44 -8.83
C VAL A 145 -7.90 -14.75 -7.59
N GLN A 146 -7.45 -13.73 -6.88
CA GLN A 146 -6.92 -13.95 -5.55
C GLN A 146 -8.07 -14.12 -4.54
N SER A 147 -7.91 -15.06 -3.61
CA SER A 147 -8.84 -15.31 -2.51
C SER A 147 -9.07 -14.07 -1.65
N THR A 148 -10.29 -13.89 -1.13
CA THR A 148 -10.71 -12.81 -0.22
C THR A 148 -10.56 -11.40 -0.80
N THR A 149 -10.48 -11.30 -2.15
CA THR A 149 -10.44 -10.01 -2.87
C THR A 149 -11.82 -9.58 -3.37
N LYS A 150 -11.90 -8.32 -3.87
CA LYS A 150 -13.14 -7.80 -4.44
C LYS A 150 -13.56 -8.55 -5.71
N PRO A 151 -12.69 -8.84 -6.69
CA PRO A 151 -13.04 -9.65 -7.85
C PRO A 151 -13.61 -11.02 -7.47
N GLU A 152 -12.99 -11.73 -6.51
CA GLU A 152 -13.55 -13.00 -6.06
C GLU A 152 -14.99 -12.84 -5.57
N GLY A 153 -15.24 -11.82 -4.73
CA GLY A 153 -16.60 -11.56 -4.21
C GLY A 153 -17.61 -11.28 -5.31
N ILE A 154 -17.25 -10.51 -6.34
CA ILE A 154 -18.10 -10.20 -7.49
C ILE A 154 -18.50 -11.49 -8.22
N PHE A 155 -17.53 -12.33 -8.56
CA PHE A 155 -17.77 -13.56 -9.31
C PHE A 155 -18.49 -14.65 -8.49
N LEU A 156 -18.22 -14.75 -7.19
CA LEU A 156 -18.91 -15.68 -6.29
C LEU A 156 -20.39 -15.31 -6.10
N LYS A 157 -20.65 -14.04 -5.79
CA LYS A 157 -22.00 -13.55 -5.48
C LYS A 157 -22.85 -13.36 -6.72
N ARG A 158 -22.23 -13.10 -7.88
CA ARG A 158 -22.87 -12.77 -9.16
C ARG A 158 -23.97 -11.72 -9.02
N THR A 159 -23.66 -10.66 -8.28
CA THR A 159 -24.58 -9.54 -8.05
C THR A 159 -24.64 -8.59 -9.25
N ASP A 160 -23.68 -8.67 -10.15
CA ASP A 160 -23.62 -7.89 -11.39
C ASP A 160 -24.21 -8.72 -12.54
N GLU A 161 -25.29 -8.24 -13.15
CA GLU A 161 -26.00 -8.91 -14.25
C GLU A 161 -25.13 -9.07 -15.51
N ARG A 162 -24.06 -8.29 -15.63
CA ARG A 162 -23.08 -8.41 -16.71
C ARG A 162 -22.24 -9.69 -16.58
N ILE A 163 -22.20 -10.32 -15.41
CA ILE A 163 -21.36 -11.49 -15.13
C ILE A 163 -22.10 -12.78 -15.48
N PRO A 164 -21.69 -13.52 -16.51
CA PRO A 164 -22.31 -14.77 -16.89
C PRO A 164 -21.90 -15.90 -15.92
N LYS A 165 -22.49 -17.08 -16.13
CA LYS A 165 -22.07 -18.29 -15.43
C LYS A 165 -20.69 -18.73 -15.96
N LEU A 166 -19.68 -18.69 -15.11
CA LEU A 166 -18.34 -19.22 -15.41
C LEU A 166 -18.34 -20.76 -15.50
N GLY A 167 -17.36 -21.33 -16.19
CA GLY A 167 -17.01 -22.73 -16.10
C GLY A 167 -16.47 -23.04 -14.69
N ASN A 168 -15.38 -22.36 -14.33
CA ASN A 168 -14.82 -22.43 -12.98
C ASN A 168 -14.34 -21.04 -12.53
N LEU A 169 -14.50 -20.76 -11.24
CA LEU A 169 -13.78 -19.69 -10.55
C LEU A 169 -12.64 -20.34 -9.76
N ILE A 170 -11.41 -19.93 -10.05
CA ILE A 170 -10.17 -20.46 -9.46
C ILE A 170 -9.66 -19.42 -8.48
N SER A 171 -9.86 -19.66 -7.19
CA SER A 171 -9.37 -18.78 -6.12
C SER A 171 -7.99 -19.23 -5.65
N LEU A 172 -7.02 -18.33 -5.70
CA LEU A 172 -5.62 -18.59 -5.36
C LEU A 172 -5.18 -17.71 -4.20
N GLY A 173 -4.41 -18.26 -3.25
CA GLY A 173 -3.95 -17.50 -2.07
C GLY A 173 -2.91 -16.42 -2.43
N HIS A 174 -2.13 -16.62 -3.47
CA HIS A 174 -1.04 -15.72 -3.88
C HIS A 174 -1.37 -15.00 -5.18
N ARG A 175 -1.21 -13.67 -5.19
CA ARG A 175 -1.57 -12.80 -6.33
C ARG A 175 -0.78 -13.11 -7.59
N GLU A 176 0.51 -13.37 -7.49
CA GLU A 176 1.37 -13.64 -8.65
C GLU A 176 0.92 -14.88 -9.42
N LEU A 177 0.30 -15.84 -8.74
CA LEU A 177 -0.16 -17.07 -9.36
C LEU A 177 -1.31 -16.85 -10.34
N ILE A 178 -2.17 -15.83 -10.13
CA ILE A 178 -3.29 -15.61 -11.07
C ILE A 178 -2.80 -15.26 -12.47
N PHE A 179 -1.77 -14.42 -12.56
CA PHE A 179 -1.17 -14.03 -13.84
C PHE A 179 -0.43 -15.19 -14.50
N THR A 180 0.30 -15.99 -13.71
CA THR A 180 0.93 -17.23 -14.19
C THR A 180 -0.13 -18.21 -14.72
N PHE A 181 -1.29 -18.34 -14.08
CA PHE A 181 -2.39 -19.19 -14.56
C PHE A 181 -2.92 -18.73 -15.91
N LEU A 182 -3.06 -17.41 -16.11
CA LEU A 182 -3.45 -16.85 -17.40
C LEU A 182 -2.38 -17.09 -18.46
N GLU A 183 -1.12 -16.80 -18.17
CA GLU A 183 0.00 -16.96 -19.12
C GLU A 183 0.17 -18.41 -19.58
N LYS A 184 0.00 -19.38 -18.68
CA LYS A 184 0.13 -20.81 -18.96
C LYS A 184 -1.17 -21.44 -19.50
N GLY A 185 -2.25 -20.67 -19.63
CA GLY A 185 -3.54 -21.17 -20.13
C GLY A 185 -4.29 -22.10 -19.15
N TYR A 186 -3.97 -22.04 -17.83
CA TYR A 186 -4.71 -22.73 -16.80
C TYR A 186 -6.00 -21.99 -16.45
N ALA A 187 -6.05 -20.71 -16.73
CA ALA A 187 -7.25 -19.89 -16.71
C ALA A 187 -7.37 -19.16 -18.06
N ASP A 188 -8.62 -18.91 -18.49
CA ASP A 188 -8.94 -18.15 -19.71
C ASP A 188 -8.88 -16.64 -19.45
N ALA A 189 -9.11 -16.24 -18.18
CA ALA A 189 -9.14 -14.85 -17.74
C ALA A 189 -8.68 -14.71 -16.28
N VAL A 190 -8.32 -13.48 -15.89
CA VAL A 190 -8.02 -13.11 -14.50
C VAL A 190 -8.79 -11.86 -14.10
N GLY A 191 -9.20 -11.77 -12.83
CA GLY A 191 -9.77 -10.56 -12.23
C GLY A 191 -8.77 -9.93 -11.26
N ALA A 192 -8.38 -8.65 -11.51
CA ALA A 192 -7.38 -7.94 -10.70
C ALA A 192 -7.53 -6.42 -10.81
N HIS A 193 -6.73 -5.67 -10.06
CA HIS A 193 -6.56 -4.24 -10.28
C HIS A 193 -5.79 -3.96 -11.58
N GLU A 194 -6.24 -2.99 -12.35
CA GLU A 194 -5.69 -2.64 -13.67
C GLU A 194 -4.19 -2.38 -13.63
N GLU A 195 -3.74 -1.60 -12.65
CA GLU A 195 -2.35 -1.20 -12.48
C GLU A 195 -1.43 -2.42 -12.28
N SER A 196 -1.93 -3.42 -11.56
CA SER A 196 -1.20 -4.67 -11.33
C SER A 196 -1.10 -5.53 -12.59
N VAL A 197 -2.15 -5.57 -13.41
CA VAL A 197 -2.12 -6.23 -14.73
C VAL A 197 -1.08 -5.57 -15.62
N VAL A 198 -1.12 -4.23 -15.72
CA VAL A 198 -0.19 -3.43 -16.53
C VAL A 198 1.24 -3.62 -16.06
N GLN A 199 1.47 -3.61 -14.74
CA GLN A 199 2.79 -3.83 -14.17
C GLN A 199 3.33 -5.23 -14.51
N TYR A 200 2.49 -6.27 -14.36
CA TYR A 200 2.90 -7.64 -14.72
C TYR A 200 3.25 -7.75 -16.20
N MET A 201 2.45 -7.15 -17.09
CA MET A 201 2.73 -7.12 -18.53
C MET A 201 4.09 -6.47 -18.83
N LYS A 202 4.43 -5.40 -18.12
CA LYS A 202 5.70 -4.68 -18.25
C LYS A 202 6.89 -5.50 -17.75
N ASP A 203 6.75 -6.11 -16.56
CA ASP A 203 7.86 -6.81 -15.89
C ASP A 203 8.22 -8.13 -16.56
N TYR A 204 7.22 -8.84 -17.12
CA TYR A 204 7.39 -10.18 -17.70
C TYR A 204 7.19 -10.23 -19.22
N ASP A 205 7.03 -9.09 -19.89
CA ASP A 205 6.68 -8.99 -21.33
C ASP A 205 5.43 -9.85 -21.69
N ALA A 206 4.51 -9.99 -20.71
CA ALA A 206 3.31 -10.79 -20.88
C ALA A 206 2.36 -10.12 -21.88
N LYS A 207 1.77 -10.91 -22.77
CA LYS A 207 0.88 -10.44 -23.83
C LYS A 207 -0.57 -10.60 -23.40
N PHE A 208 -1.03 -9.70 -22.54
CA PHE A 208 -2.41 -9.67 -22.08
C PHE A 208 -3.17 -8.51 -22.74
N ARG A 209 -4.49 -8.63 -22.72
CA ARG A 209 -5.44 -7.59 -23.09
C ARG A 209 -6.43 -7.43 -21.96
N ILE A 210 -6.61 -6.20 -21.50
CA ILE A 210 -7.61 -5.82 -20.51
C ILE A 210 -8.91 -5.60 -21.27
N LEU A 211 -10.04 -6.13 -20.74
CA LEU A 211 -11.36 -5.87 -21.29
C LEU A 211 -11.73 -4.39 -21.07
N GLU A 212 -12.44 -3.80 -22.03
CA GLU A 212 -12.80 -2.37 -22.02
C GLU A 212 -13.71 -2.05 -20.81
N ASP A 213 -14.73 -2.90 -20.56
CA ASP A 213 -15.65 -2.72 -19.45
C ASP A 213 -15.00 -3.17 -18.14
N PRO A 214 -14.77 -2.29 -17.16
CA PRO A 214 -14.29 -2.69 -15.85
C PRO A 214 -15.39 -3.42 -15.06
N LEU A 215 -14.98 -4.24 -14.12
CA LEU A 215 -15.90 -4.79 -13.12
C LEU A 215 -16.48 -3.67 -12.27
N MET A 216 -15.62 -2.79 -11.78
CA MET A 216 -15.97 -1.58 -11.04
C MET A 216 -14.76 -0.69 -10.82
N THR A 217 -14.98 0.57 -10.44
CA THR A 217 -13.95 1.45 -9.87
C THR A 217 -14.14 1.48 -8.36
N VAL A 218 -13.06 1.39 -7.61
CA VAL A 218 -13.05 1.26 -6.16
C VAL A 218 -12.13 2.29 -5.51
N GLY A 219 -12.48 2.71 -4.29
CA GLY A 219 -11.58 3.43 -3.41
C GLY A 219 -10.64 2.49 -2.67
N ILE A 220 -9.37 2.83 -2.64
CA ILE A 220 -8.34 2.08 -1.93
C ILE A 220 -8.01 2.81 -0.64
N GLY A 221 -8.13 2.12 0.48
CA GLY A 221 -7.90 2.69 1.82
C GLY A 221 -6.95 1.87 2.67
N VAL A 222 -6.62 2.44 3.82
CA VAL A 222 -5.88 1.76 4.89
C VAL A 222 -6.88 1.32 5.96
N ALA A 223 -6.87 0.02 6.28
CA ALA A 223 -7.82 -0.57 7.21
C ALA A 223 -7.19 -0.82 8.58
N PHE A 224 -7.88 -0.37 9.63
CA PHE A 224 -7.56 -0.65 11.03
C PHE A 224 -8.63 -1.56 11.63
N ALA A 225 -8.32 -2.20 12.76
CA ALA A 225 -9.33 -2.96 13.48
C ALA A 225 -10.47 -2.04 13.97
N ASN A 226 -11.72 -2.53 13.94
CA ASN A 226 -12.87 -1.74 14.40
C ASN A 226 -12.80 -1.30 15.87
N ASN A 227 -12.02 -2.00 16.68
CA ASN A 227 -11.80 -1.70 18.09
C ASN A 227 -10.49 -0.94 18.37
N ASP A 228 -9.82 -0.41 17.34
CA ASP A 228 -8.65 0.45 17.53
C ASP A 228 -9.09 1.83 18.05
N ASP A 229 -8.74 2.13 19.29
CA ASP A 229 -9.12 3.37 20.00
C ASP A 229 -7.95 4.38 20.11
N ARG A 230 -6.84 4.12 19.39
CA ARG A 230 -5.63 4.97 19.43
C ARG A 230 -5.76 6.27 18.65
N GLY A 231 -6.82 6.45 17.85
CA GLY A 231 -7.01 7.62 16.99
C GLY A 231 -6.08 7.65 15.76
N LEU A 232 -5.39 6.55 15.48
CA LEU A 232 -4.45 6.46 14.34
C LEU A 232 -5.17 6.52 13.00
N CYS A 233 -6.36 5.95 12.91
CA CYS A 233 -7.15 5.93 11.69
C CYS A 233 -7.52 7.35 11.25
N GLU A 234 -8.09 8.14 12.15
CA GLU A 234 -8.51 9.52 11.87
C GLU A 234 -7.32 10.45 11.63
N GLU A 235 -6.19 10.22 12.30
CA GLU A 235 -4.98 11.00 12.08
C GLU A 235 -4.36 10.69 10.72
N LEU A 236 -4.32 9.41 10.34
CA LEU A 236 -3.83 8.97 9.03
C LEU A 236 -4.72 9.50 7.90
N ASP A 237 -6.05 9.45 8.07
CA ASP A 237 -7.01 9.96 7.07
C ASP A 237 -6.75 11.44 6.77
N ARG A 238 -6.60 12.27 7.80
CA ARG A 238 -6.24 13.68 7.65
C ARG A 238 -4.87 13.87 6.98
N THR A 239 -3.88 13.07 7.36
CA THR A 239 -2.53 13.16 6.81
C THR A 239 -2.49 12.79 5.33
N LEU A 240 -3.22 11.75 4.92
CA LEU A 240 -3.36 11.37 3.51
C LEU A 240 -4.03 12.47 2.68
N GLU A 241 -5.06 13.12 3.24
CA GLU A 241 -5.71 14.26 2.60
C GLU A 241 -4.77 15.46 2.47
N GLU A 242 -3.98 15.79 3.50
CA GLU A 242 -2.93 16.81 3.43
C GLU A 242 -1.91 16.50 2.35
N MET A 243 -1.46 15.23 2.23
CA MET A 243 -0.53 14.79 1.19
C MET A 243 -1.12 14.87 -0.22
N ARG A 244 -2.43 14.68 -0.36
CA ARG A 244 -3.15 14.88 -1.62
C ARG A 244 -3.16 16.37 -2.00
N GLN A 245 -3.46 17.24 -1.04
CA GLN A 245 -3.56 18.70 -1.25
C GLN A 245 -2.21 19.37 -1.52
N ASP A 246 -1.14 18.93 -0.86
CA ASP A 246 0.20 19.51 -1.05
C ASP A 246 0.97 18.91 -2.25
N GLY A 247 0.37 17.94 -2.95
CA GLY A 247 0.94 17.30 -4.14
C GLY A 247 1.93 16.17 -3.84
N THR A 248 2.12 15.79 -2.58
CA THR A 248 3.02 14.68 -2.20
C THR A 248 2.51 13.36 -2.75
N SER A 249 1.20 13.08 -2.61
CA SER A 249 0.58 11.87 -3.16
C SER A 249 0.75 11.79 -4.68
N LEU A 250 0.52 12.91 -5.39
CA LEU A 250 0.71 13.00 -6.84
C LEU A 250 2.15 12.64 -7.24
N LYS A 251 3.12 13.20 -6.53
CA LYS A 251 4.54 12.96 -6.80
C LYS A 251 4.94 11.49 -6.54
N ILE A 252 4.42 10.88 -5.49
CA ILE A 252 4.70 9.48 -5.16
C ILE A 252 4.09 8.57 -6.23
N ILE A 253 2.80 8.71 -6.51
CA ILE A 253 2.08 7.88 -7.49
C ILE A 253 2.70 8.00 -8.87
N GLY A 254 3.10 9.21 -9.29
CA GLY A 254 3.73 9.48 -10.58
C GLY A 254 5.11 8.85 -10.78
N LYS A 255 5.72 8.22 -9.76
CA LYS A 255 6.92 7.39 -9.94
C LYS A 255 6.59 6.02 -10.53
N TYR A 256 5.36 5.57 -10.36
CA TYR A 256 4.90 4.21 -10.65
C TYR A 256 3.88 4.15 -11.77
N LEU A 257 3.00 5.16 -11.85
CA LEU A 257 1.86 5.19 -12.76
C LEU A 257 1.93 6.42 -13.68
N ASP A 258 1.57 6.22 -14.94
CA ASP A 258 1.35 7.29 -15.89
C ASP A 258 0.04 8.04 -15.56
N GLU A 259 -0.02 9.34 -15.82
CA GLU A 259 -1.20 10.19 -15.57
C GLU A 259 -1.74 10.07 -14.13
N PRO A 260 -0.89 10.31 -13.10
CA PRO A 260 -1.20 10.01 -11.70
C PRO A 260 -2.42 10.80 -11.17
N GLU A 261 -2.80 11.90 -11.81
CA GLU A 261 -3.97 12.72 -11.47
C GLU A 261 -5.26 11.90 -11.50
N LYS A 262 -5.39 10.97 -12.44
CA LYS A 262 -6.58 10.12 -12.60
C LYS A 262 -6.87 9.26 -11.39
N TYR A 263 -5.82 8.86 -10.71
CA TYR A 263 -5.92 7.99 -9.53
C TYR A 263 -6.24 8.75 -8.25
N LEU A 264 -6.15 10.08 -8.27
CA LEU A 264 -6.47 10.97 -7.15
C LEU A 264 -7.90 11.54 -7.21
N GLU A 265 -8.70 11.18 -8.22
CA GLU A 265 -10.12 11.55 -8.36
C GLU A 265 -11.02 10.71 -7.43
N VAL A 266 -10.65 10.62 -6.14
CA VAL A 266 -11.33 9.80 -5.14
C VAL A 266 -12.66 10.36 -4.66
N ASP A 267 -12.87 11.68 -4.79
CA ASP A 267 -14.09 12.38 -4.33
C ASP A 267 -15.32 12.02 -5.18
N THR A 268 -15.10 11.47 -6.39
CA THR A 268 -16.17 11.05 -7.31
C THR A 268 -16.64 9.62 -7.09
N LEU A 269 -15.93 8.87 -6.22
CA LEU A 269 -16.31 7.49 -5.92
C LEU A 269 -17.61 7.46 -5.14
N GLU A 270 -18.58 6.64 -5.59
CA GLU A 270 -19.80 6.41 -4.83
C GLU A 270 -19.43 5.82 -3.48
N LYS A 271 -19.77 6.54 -2.40
CA LYS A 271 -19.74 5.98 -1.05
C LYS A 271 -20.94 5.05 -0.99
N ASP A 272 -20.75 3.79 -1.36
CA ASP A 272 -21.77 2.78 -1.21
C ASP A 272 -22.17 2.69 0.27
N ASN A 273 -23.43 3.06 0.53
CA ASN A 273 -24.12 2.86 1.80
C ASN A 273 -24.41 1.38 2.05
#